data_ed707826b098039eb4e5e9eef1d5a826
#
_entry.id   ed707826b098039eb4e5e9eef1d5a826
#
_cell.length_a   1.000
_cell.length_b   1.000
_cell.length_c   1.000
_cell.angle_alpha   90.00
_cell.angle_beta   90.00
_cell.angle_gamma   90.00
#
_symmetry.space_group_name_H-M   'P 1'
#
loop_
_entity.id
_entity.type
_entity.pdbx_description
1 polymer ?
#
loop_
_entity_poly.entity_id
_entity_poly.type
_entity_poly.pdbx_seq_one_letter_code
_entity_poly.pdbx_strand_id
1 'polypeptide(L)'
;MATVQLACASIDERGKISGGKAGNQTGRELRIRNYYVHSKGWRVLRCIHPEMRPLIAQAMKSAVNNRNIGYDQNQRNTLYRQVQNSGFDPAKANVACETDCSALVRVAVLYALRSCGNGASIPDFYTANEASILLKTGLFTEMDGTRYTRHSDYLCAGDILVTRTKGHTEVVISNGSRAGTTADTEHKYALGERLIKNGSEGADVKELQSLLIQLGYDCGKWGADGDFGDATEMAVEQFQRHWGLDADGEYGVKTHSMLMNAVAGDGTSGAQVVEIVGGNCYLRSEHNTSGAKLGVAHAGDKLTYRGEISEDGWYAVDHNGKPAWVSGKYSRLM
;
A
#
# COMPACT_ATOMS: atom_id res chain seq x y z
N MET A 1 6.95 -15.88 -20.62
CA MET A 1 6.29 -16.19 -19.34
C MET A 1 4.79 -16.08 -19.54
N ALA A 2 4.00 -16.98 -18.96
CA ALA A 2 2.55 -16.90 -19.05
C ALA A 2 2.05 -15.65 -18.31
N THR A 3 1.25 -14.82 -18.97
CA THR A 3 0.66 -13.63 -18.35
C THR A 3 -0.41 -14.04 -17.36
N VAL A 4 -0.40 -13.48 -16.15
CA VAL A 4 -1.44 -13.69 -15.15
C VAL A 4 -2.81 -13.26 -15.70
N GLN A 5 -3.82 -14.09 -15.49
CA GLN A 5 -5.17 -13.86 -15.98
C GLN A 5 -6.11 -13.48 -14.83
N LEU A 6 -7.02 -12.58 -15.15
CA LEU A 6 -8.10 -12.11 -14.28
C LEU A 6 -9.45 -12.51 -14.86
N ALA A 7 -10.42 -12.78 -13.99
CA ALA A 7 -11.81 -12.95 -14.36
C ALA A 7 -12.69 -11.88 -13.69
N CYS A 8 -13.62 -11.33 -14.44
CA CYS A 8 -14.54 -10.29 -13.97
C CYS A 8 -15.88 -10.30 -14.71
N ALA A 9 -16.86 -9.61 -14.11
CA ALA A 9 -18.09 -9.15 -14.73
C ALA A 9 -18.04 -7.62 -14.83
N SER A 10 -18.40 -7.00 -15.95
CA SER A 10 -18.13 -5.57 -16.12
C SER A 10 -19.22 -4.72 -16.79
N ILE A 11 -19.84 -5.17 -17.86
CA ILE A 11 -20.85 -4.42 -18.64
C ILE A 11 -21.81 -5.39 -19.32
N ASP A 12 -23.03 -4.94 -19.61
CA ASP A 12 -24.03 -5.69 -20.36
C ASP A 12 -23.72 -5.75 -21.87
N GLU A 13 -24.60 -6.41 -22.65
CA GLU A 13 -24.47 -6.56 -24.09
C GLU A 13 -24.46 -5.22 -24.87
N ARG A 14 -24.95 -4.15 -24.23
CA ARG A 14 -25.03 -2.79 -24.79
C ARG A 14 -23.87 -1.91 -24.36
N GLY A 15 -22.93 -2.44 -23.54
CA GLY A 15 -21.85 -1.67 -22.92
C GLY A 15 -22.32 -0.75 -21.79
N LYS A 16 -23.47 -1.07 -21.15
CA LYS A 16 -24.04 -0.35 -20.01
C LYS A 16 -23.85 -1.14 -18.72
N ILE A 17 -24.11 -0.48 -17.60
CA ILE A 17 -23.98 -1.10 -16.26
C ILE A 17 -25.29 -1.71 -15.76
N SER A 18 -26.41 -1.47 -16.43
CA SER A 18 -27.72 -2.01 -16.03
C SER A 18 -28.75 -1.95 -17.14
N GLY A 19 -29.80 -2.75 -16.99
CA GLY A 19 -30.99 -2.77 -17.86
C GLY A 19 -30.79 -3.59 -19.12
N GLY A 20 -29.78 -4.48 -19.16
CA GLY A 20 -29.55 -5.46 -20.22
C GLY A 20 -30.54 -6.61 -20.19
N LYS A 21 -30.37 -7.54 -21.10
CA LYS A 21 -31.14 -8.79 -21.18
C LYS A 21 -30.42 -9.84 -20.34
N ALA A 22 -31.19 -10.55 -19.52
CA ALA A 22 -30.63 -11.58 -18.62
C ALA A 22 -29.82 -12.65 -19.35
N GLY A 23 -28.70 -13.05 -18.73
CA GLY A 23 -27.72 -13.97 -19.29
C GLY A 23 -26.70 -13.31 -20.21
N ASN A 24 -25.55 -13.94 -20.40
CA ASN A 24 -24.44 -13.39 -21.18
C ASN A 24 -24.72 -13.44 -22.69
N GLN A 25 -25.27 -12.37 -23.23
CA GLN A 25 -25.72 -12.29 -24.64
C GLN A 25 -24.54 -12.23 -25.64
N THR A 26 -23.43 -11.59 -25.24
CA THR A 26 -22.27 -11.33 -26.10
C THR A 26 -21.10 -12.26 -25.86
N GLY A 27 -21.04 -12.93 -24.68
CA GLY A 27 -19.88 -13.63 -24.21
C GLY A 27 -18.77 -12.73 -23.67
N ARG A 28 -19.06 -11.44 -23.45
CA ARG A 28 -18.10 -10.44 -22.96
C ARG A 28 -18.51 -9.80 -21.65
N GLU A 29 -19.71 -10.05 -21.18
CA GLU A 29 -20.25 -9.50 -19.93
C GLU A 29 -19.50 -10.04 -18.73
N LEU A 30 -19.25 -11.34 -18.73
CA LEU A 30 -18.24 -11.98 -17.90
C LEU A 30 -17.08 -12.39 -18.80
N ARG A 31 -15.86 -12.11 -18.41
CA ARG A 31 -14.69 -12.35 -19.27
C ARG A 31 -13.42 -12.67 -18.50
N ILE A 32 -12.52 -13.32 -19.19
CA ILE A 32 -11.12 -13.48 -18.78
C ILE A 32 -10.27 -12.47 -19.56
N ARG A 33 -9.32 -11.83 -18.88
CA ARG A 33 -8.35 -10.94 -19.50
C ARG A 33 -6.99 -11.03 -18.81
N ASN A 34 -5.96 -10.52 -19.45
CA ASN A 34 -4.64 -10.43 -18.85
C ASN A 34 -4.61 -9.38 -17.72
N TYR A 35 -3.74 -9.61 -16.73
CA TYR A 35 -3.49 -8.63 -15.68
C TYR A 35 -3.09 -7.28 -16.27
N TYR A 36 -3.51 -6.23 -15.59
CA TYR A 36 -3.19 -4.84 -15.91
C TYR A 36 -3.20 -4.01 -14.61
N VAL A 37 -2.49 -2.89 -14.62
CA VAL A 37 -2.54 -1.94 -13.50
C VAL A 37 -3.72 -1.00 -13.72
N HIS A 38 -4.71 -1.06 -12.84
CA HIS A 38 -5.89 -0.20 -12.93
C HIS A 38 -5.52 1.25 -12.61
N SER A 39 -6.09 2.24 -13.31
CA SER A 39 -5.81 3.68 -13.10
C SER A 39 -6.12 4.17 -11.68
N LYS A 40 -7.07 3.55 -10.98
CA LYS A 40 -7.40 3.81 -9.57
C LYS A 40 -6.54 3.01 -8.58
N GLY A 41 -5.54 2.25 -9.05
CA GLY A 41 -4.75 1.33 -8.25
C GLY A 41 -5.54 0.12 -7.73
N TRP A 42 -4.84 -0.96 -7.43
CA TRP A 42 -5.39 -2.16 -6.82
C TRP A 42 -5.13 -2.20 -5.32
N ARG A 43 -6.08 -2.73 -4.57
CA ARG A 43 -5.92 -3.41 -3.30
C ARG A 43 -5.99 -4.90 -3.60
N VAL A 44 -5.14 -5.69 -3.00
CA VAL A 44 -5.09 -7.13 -3.23
C VAL A 44 -5.46 -7.85 -1.94
N LEU A 45 -6.53 -8.63 -1.97
CA LEU A 45 -6.98 -9.41 -0.82
C LEU A 45 -6.71 -10.89 -1.09
N ARG A 46 -5.96 -11.52 -0.21
CA ARG A 46 -5.63 -12.94 -0.29
C ARG A 46 -6.34 -13.73 0.80
N CYS A 47 -7.00 -14.81 0.42
CA CYS A 47 -7.55 -15.73 1.40
C CYS A 47 -6.42 -16.37 2.21
N ILE A 48 -6.52 -16.35 3.54
CA ILE A 48 -5.52 -16.94 4.44
C ILE A 48 -5.53 -18.49 4.39
N HIS A 49 -6.61 -19.10 3.87
CA HIS A 49 -6.78 -20.53 3.69
C HIS A 49 -6.33 -20.93 2.26
N PRO A 50 -5.15 -21.54 2.09
CA PRO A 50 -4.61 -21.87 0.76
C PRO A 50 -5.51 -22.76 -0.08
N GLU A 51 -6.25 -23.66 0.57
CA GLU A 51 -7.18 -24.60 -0.07
C GLU A 51 -8.41 -23.90 -0.69
N MET A 52 -8.81 -22.74 -0.17
CA MET A 52 -9.92 -21.96 -0.71
C MET A 52 -9.54 -21.15 -1.96
N ARG A 53 -8.28 -20.76 -2.08
CA ARG A 53 -7.82 -19.89 -3.18
C ARG A 53 -8.13 -20.46 -4.57
N PRO A 54 -7.75 -21.72 -4.91
CA PRO A 54 -8.07 -22.30 -6.19
C PRO A 54 -9.57 -22.46 -6.43
N LEU A 55 -10.37 -22.65 -5.36
CA LEU A 55 -11.83 -22.77 -5.45
C LEU A 55 -12.48 -21.43 -5.81
N ILE A 56 -12.01 -20.31 -5.25
CA ILE A 56 -12.44 -18.96 -5.64
C ILE A 56 -12.18 -18.74 -7.14
N ALA A 57 -10.95 -19.03 -7.58
CA ALA A 57 -10.60 -18.92 -9.00
C ALA A 57 -11.43 -19.84 -9.90
N GLN A 58 -11.73 -21.05 -9.44
CA GLN A 58 -12.58 -22.03 -10.14
C GLN A 58 -14.00 -21.49 -10.32
N ALA A 59 -14.61 -20.95 -9.25
CA ALA A 59 -15.96 -20.38 -9.34
C ALA A 59 -16.03 -19.24 -10.37
N MET A 60 -15.03 -18.38 -10.41
CA MET A 60 -14.95 -17.29 -11.40
C MET A 60 -14.84 -17.84 -12.82
N LYS A 61 -14.00 -18.85 -13.07
CA LYS A 61 -13.91 -19.54 -14.37
C LYS A 61 -15.24 -20.19 -14.77
N SER A 62 -15.91 -20.86 -13.82
CA SER A 62 -17.22 -21.48 -14.06
C SER A 62 -18.27 -20.43 -14.43
N ALA A 63 -18.27 -19.28 -13.74
CA ALA A 63 -19.18 -18.17 -14.08
C ALA A 63 -18.95 -17.62 -15.49
N VAL A 64 -17.68 -17.36 -15.86
CA VAL A 64 -17.35 -16.86 -17.21
C VAL A 64 -17.77 -17.84 -18.32
N ASN A 65 -17.65 -19.15 -18.04
CA ASN A 65 -18.02 -20.19 -19.02
C ASN A 65 -19.52 -20.46 -19.08
N ASN A 66 -20.32 -19.96 -18.14
CA ASN A 66 -21.76 -20.18 -18.10
C ASN A 66 -22.54 -19.03 -18.78
N ARG A 67 -23.09 -19.28 -19.95
CA ARG A 67 -23.86 -18.30 -20.74
C ARG A 67 -25.16 -17.84 -20.09
N ASN A 68 -25.65 -18.54 -19.09
CA ASN A 68 -26.83 -18.10 -18.34
C ASN A 68 -26.51 -16.93 -17.40
N ILE A 69 -25.23 -16.58 -17.16
CA ILE A 69 -24.84 -15.53 -16.23
C ILE A 69 -24.43 -14.29 -17.01
N GLY A 70 -25.21 -13.23 -16.91
CA GLY A 70 -24.95 -11.93 -17.52
C GLY A 70 -24.58 -10.86 -16.48
N TYR A 71 -24.48 -9.60 -16.92
CA TYR A 71 -24.11 -8.45 -16.09
C TYR A 71 -25.22 -7.40 -15.98
N ASP A 72 -25.71 -7.17 -14.77
CA ASP A 72 -26.62 -6.07 -14.48
C ASP A 72 -26.51 -5.63 -13.02
N GLN A 73 -26.23 -4.35 -12.75
CA GLN A 73 -26.13 -3.81 -11.38
C GLN A 73 -27.47 -3.76 -10.63
N ASN A 74 -28.60 -3.61 -11.36
CA ASN A 74 -29.92 -3.59 -10.73
C ASN A 74 -30.41 -5.00 -10.39
N GLN A 75 -29.97 -6.01 -11.16
CA GLN A 75 -30.33 -7.42 -10.99
C GLN A 75 -29.20 -8.26 -10.38
N ARG A 76 -28.19 -7.62 -9.81
CA ARG A 76 -26.90 -8.19 -9.38
C ARG A 76 -26.95 -9.44 -8.52
N ASN A 77 -28.05 -9.66 -7.80
CA ASN A 77 -28.21 -10.78 -6.88
C ASN A 77 -29.05 -11.93 -7.43
N THR A 78 -29.40 -11.94 -8.72
CA THR A 78 -30.21 -13.04 -9.29
C THR A 78 -29.39 -14.33 -9.41
N LEU A 79 -28.08 -14.24 -9.75
CA LEU A 79 -27.15 -15.38 -9.69
C LEU A 79 -27.10 -15.95 -8.28
N TYR A 80 -26.85 -15.11 -7.28
CA TYR A 80 -26.78 -15.54 -5.87
C TYR A 80 -28.01 -16.35 -5.46
N ARG A 81 -29.21 -15.81 -5.74
CA ARG A 81 -30.47 -16.49 -5.39
C ARG A 81 -30.64 -17.83 -6.11
N GLN A 82 -30.13 -17.93 -7.35
CA GLN A 82 -30.27 -19.17 -8.12
C GLN A 82 -29.35 -20.28 -7.61
N VAL A 83 -28.13 -19.95 -7.17
CA VAL A 83 -27.12 -20.96 -6.78
C VAL A 83 -26.97 -21.19 -5.27
N GLN A 84 -27.68 -20.44 -4.43
CA GLN A 84 -27.54 -20.53 -2.96
C GLN A 84 -27.84 -21.94 -2.40
N ASN A 85 -28.78 -22.66 -3.00
CA ASN A 85 -29.16 -24.01 -2.57
C ASN A 85 -28.33 -25.12 -3.25
N SER A 86 -27.41 -24.76 -4.14
CA SER A 86 -26.49 -25.67 -4.83
C SER A 86 -25.01 -25.39 -4.48
N GLY A 87 -24.75 -24.94 -3.26
CA GLY A 87 -23.40 -24.69 -2.77
C GLY A 87 -22.73 -23.44 -3.37
N PHE A 88 -23.52 -22.52 -3.92
CA PHE A 88 -23.05 -21.33 -4.62
C PHE A 88 -22.22 -21.63 -5.88
N ASP A 89 -22.39 -22.81 -6.48
CA ASP A 89 -21.69 -23.20 -7.71
C ASP A 89 -22.22 -22.46 -8.94
N PRO A 90 -21.46 -21.54 -9.57
CA PRO A 90 -21.92 -20.83 -10.75
C PRO A 90 -22.18 -21.75 -11.96
N ALA A 91 -21.56 -22.94 -11.99
CA ALA A 91 -21.82 -23.91 -13.05
C ALA A 91 -23.27 -24.46 -13.00
N LYS A 92 -23.94 -24.34 -11.85
CA LYS A 92 -25.33 -24.80 -11.66
C LYS A 92 -26.38 -23.74 -12.00
N ALA A 93 -25.99 -22.55 -12.42
CA ALA A 93 -26.93 -21.56 -12.93
C ALA A 93 -27.49 -22.05 -14.28
N ASN A 94 -28.75 -22.52 -14.28
CA ASN A 94 -29.41 -23.17 -15.41
C ASN A 94 -30.52 -22.31 -16.04
N VAL A 95 -30.79 -21.13 -15.48
CA VAL A 95 -31.71 -20.12 -16.01
C VAL A 95 -30.95 -18.81 -16.15
N ALA A 96 -31.32 -17.99 -17.13
CA ALA A 96 -30.71 -16.68 -17.35
C ALA A 96 -30.80 -15.83 -16.07
N CYS A 97 -29.67 -15.30 -15.61
CA CYS A 97 -29.52 -14.53 -14.39
C CYS A 97 -28.39 -13.51 -14.52
N GLU A 98 -28.28 -12.65 -13.54
CA GLU A 98 -27.40 -11.50 -13.56
C GLU A 98 -26.54 -11.41 -12.29
N THR A 99 -25.39 -10.81 -12.46
CA THR A 99 -24.48 -10.43 -11.38
C THR A 99 -23.84 -9.07 -11.69
N ASP A 100 -23.19 -8.44 -10.70
CA ASP A 100 -22.20 -7.40 -10.96
C ASP A 100 -20.81 -7.91 -10.54
N CYS A 101 -19.78 -7.07 -10.66
CA CYS A 101 -18.42 -7.49 -10.33
C CYS A 101 -18.29 -7.94 -8.87
N SER A 102 -18.86 -7.20 -7.92
CA SER A 102 -18.76 -7.50 -6.47
C SER A 102 -19.69 -8.64 -6.04
N ALA A 103 -20.90 -8.73 -6.59
CA ALA A 103 -21.79 -9.86 -6.29
C ALA A 103 -21.23 -11.19 -6.80
N LEU A 104 -20.52 -11.17 -7.95
CA LEU A 104 -19.84 -12.37 -8.45
C LEU A 104 -18.71 -12.81 -7.52
N VAL A 105 -17.90 -11.88 -7.03
CA VAL A 105 -16.86 -12.19 -6.03
C VAL A 105 -17.47 -12.80 -4.78
N ARG A 106 -18.58 -12.24 -4.28
CA ARG A 106 -19.31 -12.81 -3.13
C ARG A 106 -19.73 -14.27 -3.37
N VAL A 107 -20.28 -14.58 -4.53
CA VAL A 107 -20.67 -15.94 -4.90
C VAL A 107 -19.45 -16.85 -4.94
N ALA A 108 -18.33 -16.41 -5.52
CA ALA A 108 -17.10 -17.20 -5.60
C ALA A 108 -16.51 -17.52 -4.23
N VAL A 109 -16.51 -16.57 -3.31
CA VAL A 109 -16.06 -16.78 -1.92
C VAL A 109 -16.99 -17.76 -1.20
N LEU A 110 -18.30 -17.62 -1.35
CA LEU A 110 -19.28 -18.54 -0.76
C LEU A 110 -19.15 -19.96 -1.33
N TYR A 111 -18.92 -20.10 -2.63
CA TYR A 111 -18.63 -21.39 -3.24
C TYR A 111 -17.42 -22.08 -2.59
N ALA A 112 -16.32 -21.34 -2.43
CA ALA A 112 -15.12 -21.87 -1.80
C ALA A 112 -15.38 -22.30 -0.35
N LEU A 113 -16.11 -21.48 0.43
CA LEU A 113 -16.51 -21.81 1.80
C LEU A 113 -17.31 -23.11 1.85
N ARG A 114 -18.35 -23.24 1.02
CA ARG A 114 -19.20 -24.46 0.98
C ARG A 114 -18.43 -25.68 0.54
N SER A 115 -17.53 -25.53 -0.44
CA SER A 115 -16.68 -26.63 -0.92
C SER A 115 -15.71 -27.14 0.15
N CYS A 116 -15.30 -26.26 1.09
CA CYS A 116 -14.49 -26.64 2.25
C CYS A 116 -15.31 -27.03 3.49
N GLY A 117 -16.62 -27.23 3.37
CA GLY A 117 -17.51 -27.60 4.49
C GLY A 117 -17.76 -26.44 5.49
N ASN A 118 -17.38 -25.21 5.16
CA ASN A 118 -17.56 -24.06 6.02
C ASN A 118 -18.92 -23.39 5.79
N GLY A 119 -19.76 -23.35 6.84
CA GLY A 119 -21.10 -22.78 6.83
C GLY A 119 -21.17 -21.25 6.97
N ALA A 120 -20.06 -20.54 7.08
CA ALA A 120 -20.05 -19.10 7.29
C ALA A 120 -20.78 -18.34 6.18
N SER A 121 -21.42 -17.22 6.56
CA SER A 121 -22.09 -16.32 5.64
C SER A 121 -21.20 -15.13 5.31
N ILE A 122 -21.29 -14.65 4.08
CA ILE A 122 -20.65 -13.39 3.64
C ILE A 122 -21.77 -12.38 3.40
N PRO A 123 -21.79 -11.24 4.11
CA PRO A 123 -22.75 -10.17 3.87
C PRO A 123 -22.72 -9.68 2.42
N ASP A 124 -23.78 -9.05 1.95
CA ASP A 124 -23.75 -8.39 0.64
C ASP A 124 -22.84 -7.15 0.69
N PHE A 125 -22.12 -6.91 -0.39
CA PHE A 125 -21.20 -5.78 -0.52
C PHE A 125 -21.16 -5.21 -1.94
N TYR A 126 -20.66 -4.00 -2.02
CA TYR A 126 -20.30 -3.32 -3.26
C TYR A 126 -18.80 -3.03 -3.23
N THR A 127 -18.20 -2.69 -4.36
CA THR A 127 -16.76 -2.36 -4.44
C THR A 127 -16.30 -1.29 -3.44
N ALA A 128 -17.21 -0.43 -2.95
CA ALA A 128 -16.87 0.59 -1.96
C ALA A 128 -16.57 0.04 -0.55
N ASN A 129 -17.18 -1.10 -0.17
CA ASN A 129 -17.03 -1.72 1.14
C ASN A 129 -16.55 -3.17 1.10
N GLU A 130 -16.33 -3.73 -0.10
CA GLU A 130 -15.91 -5.10 -0.32
C GLU A 130 -14.69 -5.49 0.50
N ALA A 131 -13.60 -4.74 0.37
CA ALA A 131 -12.38 -5.02 1.10
C ALA A 131 -12.58 -5.00 2.63
N SER A 132 -13.32 -3.99 3.13
CA SER A 132 -13.61 -3.91 4.57
C SER A 132 -14.43 -5.08 5.08
N ILE A 133 -15.41 -5.55 4.30
CA ILE A 133 -16.26 -6.69 4.68
C ILE A 133 -15.44 -7.98 4.64
N LEU A 134 -14.68 -8.22 3.58
CA LEU A 134 -13.87 -9.43 3.45
C LEU A 134 -12.78 -9.52 4.53
N LEU A 135 -12.09 -8.43 4.84
CA LEU A 135 -11.10 -8.38 5.91
C LEU A 135 -11.73 -8.65 7.30
N LYS A 136 -12.92 -8.11 7.58
CA LYS A 136 -13.64 -8.33 8.84
C LYS A 136 -14.08 -9.79 9.04
N THR A 137 -14.15 -10.60 7.99
CA THR A 137 -14.44 -12.04 8.13
C THR A 137 -13.31 -12.82 8.78
N GLY A 138 -12.09 -12.26 8.85
CA GLY A 138 -10.89 -12.98 9.24
C GLY A 138 -10.39 -14.01 8.21
N LEU A 139 -11.08 -14.16 7.08
CA LEU A 139 -10.71 -15.13 6.02
C LEU A 139 -9.71 -14.54 5.02
N PHE A 140 -9.52 -13.23 5.01
CA PHE A 140 -8.67 -12.53 4.07
C PHE A 140 -7.67 -11.63 4.78
N THR A 141 -6.50 -11.49 4.18
CA THR A 141 -5.50 -10.47 4.50
C THR A 141 -5.28 -9.58 3.30
N GLU A 142 -4.92 -8.32 3.52
CA GLU A 142 -4.51 -7.41 2.44
C GLU A 142 -3.02 -7.59 2.17
N MET A 143 -2.68 -7.79 0.90
CA MET A 143 -1.31 -7.90 0.44
C MET A 143 -0.80 -6.52 0.07
N ASP A 144 0.08 -5.99 0.90
CA ASP A 144 0.69 -4.67 0.70
C ASP A 144 1.94 -4.75 -0.18
N GLY A 145 2.36 -3.59 -0.72
CA GLY A 145 3.54 -3.45 -1.56
C GLY A 145 3.27 -3.51 -3.06
N THR A 146 4.18 -2.92 -3.84
CA THR A 146 4.04 -2.79 -5.30
C THR A 146 4.13 -4.12 -6.03
N ARG A 147 4.83 -5.11 -5.48
CA ARG A 147 4.91 -6.47 -6.05
C ARG A 147 3.54 -7.13 -6.21
N TYR A 148 2.55 -6.78 -5.37
CA TYR A 148 1.18 -7.27 -5.47
C TYR A 148 0.25 -6.32 -6.20
N THR A 149 0.47 -5.00 -6.05
CA THR A 149 -0.47 -3.98 -6.53
C THR A 149 -0.14 -3.45 -7.91
N ARG A 150 1.12 -3.62 -8.38
CA ARG A 150 1.60 -3.16 -9.69
C ARG A 150 2.19 -4.25 -10.57
N HIS A 151 2.60 -5.36 -9.97
CA HIS A 151 3.16 -6.51 -10.68
C HIS A 151 2.26 -7.72 -10.48
N SER A 152 2.36 -8.69 -11.36
CA SER A 152 1.54 -9.90 -11.31
C SER A 152 2.29 -11.15 -10.85
N ASP A 153 3.61 -11.05 -10.71
CA ASP A 153 4.47 -12.23 -10.48
C ASP A 153 4.16 -12.95 -9.18
N TYR A 154 3.75 -12.20 -8.15
CA TYR A 154 3.44 -12.73 -6.82
C TYR A 154 1.94 -12.99 -6.58
N LEU A 155 1.10 -12.69 -7.56
CA LEU A 155 -0.34 -12.93 -7.42
C LEU A 155 -0.66 -14.42 -7.48
N CYS A 156 -1.54 -14.87 -6.59
CA CYS A 156 -2.03 -16.25 -6.54
C CYS A 156 -3.43 -16.33 -7.16
N ALA A 157 -3.73 -17.46 -7.80
CA ALA A 157 -5.10 -17.76 -8.19
C ALA A 157 -6.00 -17.72 -6.95
N GLY A 158 -7.10 -16.96 -7.01
CA GLY A 158 -7.99 -16.68 -5.89
C GLY A 158 -7.73 -15.36 -5.17
N ASP A 159 -6.67 -14.62 -5.50
CA ASP A 159 -6.51 -13.24 -5.03
C ASP A 159 -7.61 -12.35 -5.61
N ILE A 160 -8.19 -11.51 -4.77
CA ILE A 160 -9.25 -10.56 -5.13
C ILE A 160 -8.62 -9.18 -5.28
N LEU A 161 -8.75 -8.57 -6.46
CA LEU A 161 -8.26 -7.23 -6.77
C LEU A 161 -9.42 -6.24 -6.72
N VAL A 162 -9.38 -5.30 -5.77
CA VAL A 162 -10.40 -4.25 -5.60
C VAL A 162 -9.75 -2.90 -5.88
N THR A 163 -10.40 -2.04 -6.64
CA THR A 163 -9.89 -0.67 -6.85
C THR A 163 -9.85 0.12 -5.54
N ARG A 164 -8.80 0.92 -5.32
CA ARG A 164 -8.60 1.72 -4.10
C ARG A 164 -9.73 2.70 -3.84
N THR A 165 -10.35 3.20 -4.90
CA THR A 165 -11.60 3.97 -4.82
C THR A 165 -12.72 3.19 -5.50
N LYS A 166 -13.98 3.43 -5.09
CA LYS A 166 -15.16 2.79 -5.69
C LYS A 166 -15.03 2.66 -7.21
N GLY A 167 -15.23 1.46 -7.75
CA GLY A 167 -15.19 1.26 -9.21
C GLY A 167 -15.32 -0.18 -9.67
N HIS A 168 -14.34 -1.03 -9.37
CA HIS A 168 -14.28 -2.37 -9.97
C HIS A 168 -13.57 -3.39 -9.06
N THR A 169 -13.90 -4.66 -9.27
CA THR A 169 -13.22 -5.78 -8.64
C THR A 169 -13.07 -6.94 -9.63
N GLU A 170 -11.98 -7.67 -9.52
CA GLU A 170 -11.61 -8.83 -10.35
C GLU A 170 -10.93 -9.90 -9.49
N VAL A 171 -10.90 -11.12 -9.97
CA VAL A 171 -10.22 -12.22 -9.31
C VAL A 171 -9.12 -12.76 -10.19
N VAL A 172 -7.96 -12.98 -9.61
CA VAL A 172 -6.83 -13.68 -10.24
C VAL A 172 -7.20 -15.16 -10.45
N ILE A 173 -7.07 -15.66 -11.67
CA ILE A 173 -7.45 -17.05 -12.00
C ILE A 173 -6.28 -17.92 -12.46
N SER A 174 -5.08 -17.36 -12.53
CA SER A 174 -3.85 -18.10 -12.78
C SER A 174 -2.72 -17.56 -11.91
N ASN A 175 -1.81 -18.41 -11.47
CA ASN A 175 -0.68 -17.99 -10.65
C ASN A 175 0.34 -17.16 -11.42
N GLY A 176 0.92 -16.17 -10.76
CA GLY A 176 2.12 -15.49 -11.20
C GLY A 176 3.35 -16.40 -11.10
N SER A 177 4.44 -15.99 -11.73
CA SER A 177 5.67 -16.78 -11.82
C SER A 177 6.33 -17.06 -10.46
N ARG A 178 6.02 -16.27 -9.45
CA ARG A 178 6.53 -16.35 -8.07
C ARG A 178 5.41 -16.55 -7.04
N ALA A 179 4.22 -16.92 -7.49
CA ALA A 179 3.09 -17.22 -6.61
C ALA A 179 3.42 -18.40 -5.69
N GLY A 180 3.11 -18.25 -4.38
CA GLY A 180 3.35 -19.33 -3.39
C GLY A 180 4.82 -19.62 -3.13
N THR A 181 5.76 -18.80 -3.61
CA THR A 181 7.16 -18.91 -3.16
C THR A 181 7.26 -18.44 -1.70
N THR A 182 8.35 -18.80 -1.01
CA THR A 182 8.58 -18.46 0.41
C THR A 182 8.56 -16.97 0.72
N ALA A 183 8.56 -16.10 -0.29
CA ALA A 183 8.21 -14.68 -0.17
C ALA A 183 6.74 -14.42 0.21
N ASP A 184 5.85 -15.43 0.10
CA ASP A 184 4.46 -15.38 0.56
C ASP A 184 4.29 -15.71 2.06
N THR A 185 5.27 -16.37 2.68
CA THR A 185 5.41 -16.35 4.13
C THR A 185 6.15 -15.06 4.45
N GLU A 186 5.41 -14.00 4.73
CA GLU A 186 5.98 -12.81 5.31
C GLU A 186 6.88 -13.21 6.47
N HIS A 187 8.19 -13.21 6.26
CA HIS A 187 9.10 -12.96 7.34
C HIS A 187 8.80 -11.53 7.76
N LYS A 188 7.98 -11.44 8.80
CA LYS A 188 7.60 -10.16 9.38
C LYS A 188 8.81 -9.68 10.16
N TYR A 189 9.75 -9.08 9.44
CA TYR A 189 10.86 -8.40 10.10
C TYR A 189 10.27 -7.28 10.96
N ALA A 190 10.64 -7.25 12.22
CA ALA A 190 10.45 -6.05 13.00
C ALA A 190 11.38 -4.96 12.44
N LEU A 191 10.97 -3.72 12.57
CA LEU A 191 11.76 -2.60 12.09
C LEU A 191 13.14 -2.60 12.79
N GLY A 192 14.21 -2.59 11.99
CA GLY A 192 15.59 -2.67 12.47
C GLY A 192 16.22 -4.07 12.46
N GLU A 193 15.47 -5.13 12.19
CA GLU A 193 16.01 -6.49 12.11
C GLU A 193 16.83 -6.77 10.84
N ARG A 194 16.63 -5.97 9.80
CA ARG A 194 17.38 -6.09 8.53
C ARG A 194 17.77 -4.74 7.97
N LEU A 195 18.71 -4.77 7.03
CA LEU A 195 18.99 -3.61 6.18
C LEU A 195 17.82 -3.39 5.23
N ILE A 196 17.26 -2.17 5.24
CA ILE A 196 16.17 -1.75 4.34
C ILE A 196 16.72 -0.70 3.38
N LYS A 197 16.48 -0.86 2.08
CA LYS A 197 16.97 0.03 1.03
C LYS A 197 16.07 -0.03 -0.20
N ASN A 198 16.37 0.76 -1.22
CA ASN A 198 15.61 0.79 -2.47
C ASN A 198 15.35 -0.63 -3.00
N GLY A 199 14.08 -0.93 -3.28
CA GLY A 199 13.57 -2.24 -3.66
C GLY A 199 13.23 -3.17 -2.49
N SER A 200 13.42 -2.74 -1.21
CA SER A 200 12.89 -3.45 -0.04
C SER A 200 11.39 -3.25 0.09
N GLU A 201 10.68 -4.28 0.53
CA GLU A 201 9.23 -4.23 0.74
C GLU A 201 8.88 -4.95 2.05
N GLY A 202 7.76 -4.54 2.68
CA GLY A 202 7.22 -5.23 3.85
C GLY A 202 6.57 -4.31 4.88
N ALA A 203 6.11 -4.93 5.97
CA ALA A 203 5.52 -4.21 7.10
C ALA A 203 6.53 -3.31 7.82
N ASP A 204 7.79 -3.75 7.89
CA ASP A 204 8.92 -2.99 8.42
C ASP A 204 9.22 -1.74 7.58
N VAL A 205 9.13 -1.82 6.26
CA VAL A 205 9.24 -0.66 5.35
C VAL A 205 8.09 0.31 5.58
N LYS A 206 6.86 -0.19 5.69
CA LYS A 206 5.69 0.64 5.96
C LYS A 206 5.77 1.35 7.30
N GLU A 207 6.27 0.67 8.33
CA GLU A 207 6.53 1.25 9.65
C GLU A 207 7.59 2.34 9.56
N LEU A 208 8.72 2.09 8.88
CA LEU A 208 9.76 3.09 8.61
C LEU A 208 9.19 4.34 7.95
N GLN A 209 8.44 4.17 6.84
CA GLN A 209 7.80 5.29 6.14
C GLN A 209 6.86 6.08 7.05
N SER A 210 6.05 5.37 7.87
CA SER A 210 5.13 6.02 8.81
C SER A 210 5.87 6.90 9.82
N LEU A 211 7.00 6.42 10.37
CA LEU A 211 7.82 7.16 11.32
C LEU A 211 8.54 8.34 10.66
N LEU A 212 9.06 8.17 9.44
CA LEU A 212 9.65 9.27 8.67
C LEU A 212 8.62 10.38 8.40
N ILE A 213 7.41 10.03 7.97
CA ILE A 213 6.31 10.98 7.74
C ILE A 213 5.92 11.69 9.04
N GLN A 214 5.85 10.96 10.16
CA GLN A 214 5.59 11.54 11.49
C GLN A 214 6.63 12.59 11.87
N LEU A 215 7.90 12.39 11.50
CA LEU A 215 8.99 13.33 11.72
C LEU A 215 9.09 14.43 10.63
N GLY A 216 8.18 14.46 9.67
CA GLY A 216 8.09 15.49 8.63
C GLY A 216 8.88 15.21 7.34
N TYR A 217 9.38 13.99 7.14
CA TYR A 217 10.05 13.60 5.90
C TYR A 217 9.04 13.05 4.90
N ASP A 218 9.10 13.51 3.65
CA ASP A 218 8.15 13.13 2.59
C ASP A 218 8.56 11.82 1.90
N CYS A 219 7.78 10.77 2.08
CA CYS A 219 7.94 9.50 1.37
C CYS A 219 7.20 9.46 0.02
N GLY A 220 6.83 10.61 -0.52
CA GLY A 220 6.18 10.75 -1.82
C GLY A 220 4.67 10.51 -1.80
N LYS A 221 4.07 10.56 -2.98
CA LYS A 221 2.60 10.56 -3.17
C LYS A 221 1.88 9.32 -2.66
N TRP A 222 2.59 8.23 -2.42
CA TRP A 222 2.02 6.97 -1.94
C TRP A 222 2.10 6.82 -0.42
N GLY A 223 2.88 7.70 0.23
CA GLY A 223 3.04 7.70 1.68
C GLY A 223 3.65 6.39 2.21
N ALA A 224 3.12 5.91 3.31
CA ALA A 224 3.55 4.64 3.93
C ALA A 224 2.86 3.45 3.24
N ASP A 225 3.33 3.08 2.06
CA ASP A 225 2.78 1.98 1.26
C ASP A 225 3.49 0.63 1.44
N GLY A 226 4.63 0.63 2.14
CA GLY A 226 5.43 -0.57 2.40
C GLY A 226 6.40 -0.93 1.27
N ASP A 227 6.60 -0.03 0.30
CA ASP A 227 7.56 -0.18 -0.80
C ASP A 227 8.64 0.91 -0.70
N PHE A 228 9.89 0.49 -0.54
CA PHE A 228 11.02 1.40 -0.47
C PHE A 228 11.47 1.78 -1.88
N GLY A 229 10.81 2.78 -2.46
CA GLY A 229 11.21 3.37 -3.73
C GLY A 229 12.06 4.63 -3.55
N ASP A 230 12.36 5.32 -4.68
CA ASP A 230 13.22 6.50 -4.73
C ASP A 230 12.79 7.60 -3.75
N ALA A 231 11.48 7.81 -3.56
CA ALA A 231 10.97 8.83 -2.63
C ALA A 231 11.27 8.47 -1.17
N THR A 232 11.18 7.19 -0.80
CA THR A 232 11.55 6.72 0.54
C THR A 232 13.07 6.80 0.76
N GLU A 233 13.86 6.45 -0.26
CA GLU A 233 15.32 6.61 -0.25
C GLU A 233 15.72 8.06 0.04
N MET A 234 15.14 8.99 -0.71
CA MET A 234 15.35 10.44 -0.47
C MET A 234 14.95 10.87 0.94
N ALA A 235 13.85 10.36 1.49
CA ALA A 235 13.41 10.64 2.85
C ALA A 235 14.42 10.12 3.89
N VAL A 236 14.95 8.91 3.70
CA VAL A 236 16.00 8.34 4.56
C VAL A 236 17.27 9.15 4.45
N GLU A 237 17.73 9.52 3.25
CA GLU A 237 18.90 10.39 3.08
C GLU A 237 18.74 11.74 3.78
N GLN A 238 17.56 12.38 3.66
CA GLN A 238 17.26 13.64 4.35
C GLN A 238 17.31 13.46 5.87
N PHE A 239 16.73 12.37 6.38
CA PHE A 239 16.81 12.02 7.80
C PHE A 239 18.28 11.85 8.23
N GLN A 240 19.06 11.06 7.48
CA GLN A 240 20.47 10.81 7.78
C GLN A 240 21.30 12.10 7.80
N ARG A 241 21.13 12.98 6.80
CA ARG A 241 21.79 14.29 6.75
C ARG A 241 21.42 15.16 7.95
N HIS A 242 20.12 15.20 8.29
CA HIS A 242 19.64 15.98 9.44
C HIS A 242 20.27 15.53 10.77
N TRP A 243 20.44 14.21 10.91
CA TRP A 243 20.97 13.63 12.15
C TRP A 243 22.47 13.32 12.10
N GLY A 244 23.20 13.83 11.09
CA GLY A 244 24.66 13.70 10.99
C GLY A 244 25.15 12.28 10.74
N LEU A 245 24.34 11.46 10.11
CA LEU A 245 24.70 10.12 9.63
C LEU A 245 25.25 10.17 8.20
N ASP A 246 25.93 9.12 7.76
CA ASP A 246 26.25 8.92 6.36
C ASP A 246 24.95 8.84 5.57
N ALA A 247 24.74 9.76 4.62
CA ALA A 247 23.50 9.85 3.84
C ALA A 247 23.57 8.91 2.63
N ASP A 248 23.54 7.62 2.90
CA ASP A 248 23.61 6.55 1.90
C ASP A 248 22.22 6.07 1.43
N GLY A 249 21.13 6.60 2.01
CA GLY A 249 19.77 6.18 1.70
C GLY A 249 19.40 4.79 2.22
N GLU A 250 20.30 4.10 2.90
CA GLU A 250 20.06 2.76 3.44
C GLU A 250 19.68 2.83 4.94
N TYR A 251 18.61 2.16 5.31
CA TYR A 251 18.16 2.09 6.69
C TYR A 251 18.78 0.88 7.38
N GLY A 252 19.98 1.08 7.93
CA GLY A 252 20.72 0.12 8.74
C GLY A 252 20.59 0.38 10.24
N VAL A 253 21.39 -0.34 11.04
CA VAL A 253 21.35 -0.31 12.51
C VAL A 253 21.57 1.11 13.08
N LYS A 254 22.48 1.90 12.49
CA LYS A 254 22.76 3.28 12.93
C LYS A 254 21.55 4.18 12.69
N THR A 255 20.96 4.10 11.47
CA THR A 255 19.77 4.87 11.09
C THR A 255 18.58 4.46 11.95
N HIS A 256 18.41 3.15 12.23
CA HIS A 256 17.37 2.65 13.12
C HIS A 256 17.46 3.24 14.52
N SER A 257 18.65 3.14 15.16
CA SER A 257 18.85 3.67 16.51
C SER A 257 18.54 5.16 16.60
N MET A 258 18.96 5.93 15.58
CA MET A 258 18.69 7.36 15.50
C MET A 258 17.21 7.67 15.32
N LEU A 259 16.52 6.91 14.44
CA LEU A 259 15.09 7.09 14.19
C LEU A 259 14.27 6.82 15.46
N MET A 260 14.58 5.74 16.17
CA MET A 260 13.89 5.41 17.42
C MET A 260 14.06 6.50 18.48
N ASN A 261 15.27 7.05 18.62
CA ASN A 261 15.54 8.16 19.54
C ASN A 261 14.77 9.43 19.12
N ALA A 262 14.73 9.73 17.82
CA ALA A 262 13.99 10.88 17.30
C ALA A 262 12.48 10.78 17.57
N VAL A 263 11.93 9.59 17.39
CA VAL A 263 10.48 9.32 17.62
C VAL A 263 10.15 9.33 19.11
N ALA A 264 11.03 8.83 19.99
CA ALA A 264 10.83 8.85 21.43
C ALA A 264 10.86 10.27 22.05
N GLY A 265 11.20 11.28 21.25
CA GLY A 265 11.36 12.65 21.73
C GLY A 265 12.61 12.85 22.61
N ASP A 266 13.48 11.82 22.70
CA ASP A 266 14.74 11.87 23.43
C ASP A 266 15.88 12.32 22.50
N GLY A 267 15.64 13.44 21.81
CA GLY A 267 16.55 14.02 20.81
C GLY A 267 17.90 14.51 21.35
N THR A 268 18.35 13.99 22.48
CA THR A 268 19.61 14.42 23.12
C THR A 268 20.81 13.50 22.87
N SER A 269 20.61 12.36 22.18
CA SER A 269 21.71 11.39 21.99
C SER A 269 22.02 11.14 20.52
N GLY A 270 22.71 12.09 19.88
CA GLY A 270 23.34 11.89 18.58
C GLY A 270 23.07 12.94 17.50
N ALA A 271 22.12 13.85 17.67
CA ALA A 271 22.01 14.98 16.75
C ALA A 271 23.24 15.88 16.89
N GLN A 272 23.95 16.12 15.79
CA GLN A 272 24.97 17.16 15.79
C GLN A 272 24.36 18.48 16.22
N VAL A 273 25.04 19.19 17.10
CA VAL A 273 24.58 20.49 17.57
C VAL A 273 25.56 21.57 17.18
N VAL A 274 25.01 22.72 16.89
CA VAL A 274 25.79 23.94 16.71
C VAL A 274 25.80 24.68 18.04
N GLU A 275 26.95 24.73 18.68
CA GLU A 275 27.15 25.47 19.94
C GLU A 275 27.51 26.93 19.63
N ILE A 276 26.88 27.87 20.33
CA ILE A 276 27.19 29.28 20.25
C ILE A 276 28.37 29.59 21.18
N VAL A 277 29.51 29.97 20.61
CA VAL A 277 30.77 30.16 21.35
C VAL A 277 31.32 31.59 21.34
N GLY A 278 30.95 32.40 20.36
CA GLY A 278 31.49 33.74 20.12
C GLY A 278 30.66 34.90 20.68
N GLY A 279 29.79 34.65 21.66
CA GLY A 279 28.84 35.62 22.19
C GLY A 279 27.43 35.48 21.52
N ASN A 280 26.53 36.38 21.85
CA ASN A 280 25.16 36.30 21.28
C ASN A 280 25.17 36.59 19.78
N CYS A 281 24.33 35.85 19.02
CA CYS A 281 24.18 36.07 17.58
C CYS A 281 22.71 35.95 17.14
N TYR A 282 22.38 36.48 15.97
CA TYR A 282 21.05 36.39 15.40
C TYR A 282 20.88 35.05 14.68
N LEU A 283 19.75 34.42 14.89
CA LEU A 283 19.19 33.40 14.00
C LEU A 283 18.50 34.11 12.84
N ARG A 284 18.78 33.69 11.61
CA ARG A 284 18.33 34.37 10.38
C ARG A 284 17.59 33.44 9.44
N SER A 285 16.74 34.02 8.59
CA SER A 285 16.03 33.26 7.55
C SER A 285 16.93 32.80 6.40
N GLU A 286 18.09 33.40 6.24
CA GLU A 286 19.06 33.11 5.18
C GLU A 286 20.49 33.10 5.75
N HIS A 287 21.40 32.41 5.06
CA HIS A 287 22.80 32.27 5.46
C HIS A 287 23.64 33.56 5.17
N ASN A 288 23.10 34.74 5.47
CA ASN A 288 23.75 36.00 5.31
C ASN A 288 23.23 37.06 6.32
N THR A 289 23.92 38.19 6.40
CA THR A 289 23.57 39.27 7.34
C THR A 289 22.32 40.08 6.94
N SER A 290 21.83 39.94 5.71
CA SER A 290 20.62 40.58 5.21
C SER A 290 19.34 39.77 5.49
N GLY A 291 19.46 38.50 5.75
CA GLY A 291 18.32 37.63 6.10
C GLY A 291 17.57 38.14 7.34
N ALA A 292 16.24 37.96 7.35
CA ALA A 292 15.39 38.40 8.45
C ALA A 292 15.86 37.82 9.78
N LYS A 293 15.82 38.60 10.85
CA LYS A 293 16.11 38.14 12.19
C LYS A 293 14.94 37.33 12.75
N LEU A 294 15.12 36.03 12.94
CA LEU A 294 14.12 35.11 13.48
C LEU A 294 14.18 34.98 15.00
N GLY A 295 15.36 35.25 15.57
CA GLY A 295 15.61 35.14 17.01
C GLY A 295 17.04 35.53 17.36
N VAL A 296 17.38 35.37 18.64
CA VAL A 296 18.73 35.54 19.19
C VAL A 296 19.12 34.24 19.87
N ALA A 297 20.31 33.75 19.54
CA ALA A 297 20.96 32.66 20.24
C ALA A 297 22.06 33.23 21.16
N HIS A 298 22.22 32.69 22.35
CA HIS A 298 23.13 33.17 23.37
C HIS A 298 24.34 32.26 23.49
N ALA A 299 25.44 32.81 23.96
CA ALA A 299 26.65 32.01 24.24
C ALA A 299 26.32 30.81 25.15
N GLY A 300 26.72 29.61 24.73
CA GLY A 300 26.42 28.34 25.38
C GLY A 300 25.17 27.62 24.87
N ASP A 301 24.31 28.29 24.07
CA ASP A 301 23.16 27.64 23.46
C ASP A 301 23.63 26.54 22.50
N LYS A 302 22.92 25.42 22.52
CA LYS A 302 23.10 24.27 21.61
C LYS A 302 21.89 24.15 20.75
N LEU A 303 22.07 24.38 19.45
CA LEU A 303 21.00 24.37 18.45
C LEU A 303 21.12 23.10 17.61
N THR A 304 20.03 22.40 17.36
CA THR A 304 20.04 21.22 16.51
C THR A 304 20.51 21.58 15.09
N TYR A 305 21.59 20.96 14.64
CA TYR A 305 22.12 21.13 13.30
C TYR A 305 21.20 20.45 12.27
N ARG A 306 20.94 21.10 11.15
CA ARG A 306 20.06 20.58 10.09
C ARG A 306 20.82 19.96 8.89
N GLY A 307 22.11 19.67 9.05
CA GLY A 307 22.89 18.97 8.04
C GLY A 307 23.42 19.82 6.90
N GLU A 308 23.34 21.15 6.98
CA GLU A 308 23.76 22.06 5.90
C GLU A 308 24.70 23.14 6.42
N ILE A 309 25.81 23.35 5.69
CA ILE A 309 26.75 24.45 5.89
C ILE A 309 26.79 25.22 4.56
N SER A 310 26.54 26.53 4.62
CA SER A 310 26.67 27.37 3.42
C SER A 310 28.13 27.56 3.01
N GLU A 311 28.38 27.95 1.77
CA GLU A 311 29.72 28.29 1.26
C GLU A 311 30.41 29.35 2.12
N ASP A 312 29.64 30.29 2.70
CA ASP A 312 30.13 31.35 3.61
C ASP A 312 30.28 30.91 5.07
N GLY A 313 30.14 29.60 5.36
CA GLY A 313 30.33 29.00 6.68
C GLY A 313 29.22 29.30 7.69
N TRP A 314 27.97 29.46 7.23
CA TRP A 314 26.79 29.50 8.11
C TRP A 314 26.25 28.09 8.29
N TYR A 315 25.77 27.78 9.51
CA TYR A 315 25.15 26.51 9.85
C TYR A 315 23.62 26.62 9.79
N ALA A 316 22.97 25.71 9.09
CA ALA A 316 21.54 25.54 9.18
C ALA A 316 21.17 24.87 10.50
N VAL A 317 20.26 25.48 11.27
CA VAL A 317 19.83 25.02 12.59
C VAL A 317 18.33 25.03 12.73
N ASP A 318 17.81 24.27 13.68
CA ASP A 318 16.41 24.33 14.06
C ASP A 318 16.13 25.51 14.99
N HIS A 319 15.06 26.24 14.71
CA HIS A 319 14.52 27.27 15.59
C HIS A 319 13.00 27.14 15.68
N ASN A 320 12.51 26.55 16.77
CA ASN A 320 11.08 26.32 17.00
C ASN A 320 10.41 25.49 15.87
N GLY A 321 11.09 24.43 15.42
CA GLY A 321 10.59 23.55 14.34
C GLY A 321 10.73 24.15 12.93
N LYS A 322 11.41 25.31 12.77
CA LYS A 322 11.61 25.95 11.47
C LYS A 322 13.10 26.11 11.15
N PRO A 323 13.49 26.07 9.86
CA PRO A 323 14.87 26.33 9.45
C PRO A 323 15.30 27.74 9.83
N ALA A 324 16.50 27.86 10.38
CA ALA A 324 17.20 29.13 10.63
C ALA A 324 18.69 28.96 10.36
N TRP A 325 19.38 30.06 10.20
CA TRP A 325 20.83 30.09 9.95
C TRP A 325 21.55 30.84 11.04
N VAL A 326 22.71 30.28 11.46
CA VAL A 326 23.61 30.92 12.41
C VAL A 326 25.02 30.97 11.83
N SER A 327 25.70 32.11 12.02
CA SER A 327 27.02 32.33 11.45
C SER A 327 28.09 31.51 12.20
N GLY A 328 28.90 30.74 11.46
CA GLY A 328 30.06 30.02 12.00
C GLY A 328 31.15 30.90 12.63
N LYS A 329 31.07 32.24 12.45
CA LYS A 329 31.91 33.17 13.18
C LYS A 329 31.63 33.16 14.69
N TYR A 330 30.40 32.83 15.09
CA TYR A 330 29.95 32.86 16.50
C TYR A 330 29.55 31.47 17.00
N SER A 331 29.67 30.45 16.17
CA SER A 331 29.23 29.11 16.50
C SER A 331 30.16 28.04 15.92
N ARG A 332 30.09 26.82 16.48
CA ARG A 332 30.83 25.66 16.00
C ARG A 332 29.93 24.43 16.00
N LEU A 333 30.16 23.54 15.06
CA LEU A 333 29.54 22.24 15.02
C LEU A 333 30.23 21.32 16.05
N MET A 334 29.44 20.60 16.85
CA MET A 334 29.92 19.73 17.92
C MET A 334 29.69 18.26 17.55
#